data_f29c6ab48401b8df92107a24fdd7e7ea
#
_entry.id   f29c6ab48401b8df92107a24fdd7e7ea
#
_cell.length_a   1.000
_cell.length_b   1.000
_cell.length_c   1.000
_cell.angle_alpha   90.00
_cell.angle_beta   90.00
_cell.angle_gamma   90.00
#
_symmetry.space_group_name_H-M   'P 1'
#
loop_
_entity.id
_entity.type
_entity.pdbx_description
1 polymer ?
#
loop_
_entity_poly.entity_id
_entity_poly.type
_entity_poly.pdbx_seq_one_letter_code
_entity_poly.pdbx_strand_id
1 'polypeptide(L)'
;MNNVQALIDRHTLAARRPQPATPRVDMYGPIHKALRHFMTDTLHRVGRVDVFDADDMARTLGQLEALLDECLHHLGRENEFVHTMMEARQPRGSSRTADDHLDHYESIDALRAEAAALRAAPAAERLAIALRLYRHLALFVAENFQHMHFEETHNNGVLWAHYSDAELFAMHDRLLASIPPAENLQIARWMVPALSPTERAMVVGDMQAKAPAPFFQAALEVIRPHLDDTAWNKLARRLGLPQQPGLVDYI
;
A
#
# COMPACT_ATOMS: atom_id res chain seq x y z
N MET A 1 1.16 -14.69 -32.37
CA MET A 1 2.13 -14.82 -31.26
C MET A 1 1.40 -14.48 -29.99
N ASN A 2 1.51 -15.34 -28.97
CA ASN A 2 0.61 -15.35 -27.83
C ASN A 2 0.81 -14.13 -26.90
N ASN A 3 -0.29 -13.52 -26.45
CA ASN A 3 -0.30 -12.46 -25.44
C ASN A 3 0.54 -12.79 -24.18
N VAL A 4 0.67 -14.08 -23.85
CA VAL A 4 1.50 -14.57 -22.72
C VAL A 4 2.98 -14.30 -22.93
N GLN A 5 3.51 -14.50 -24.15
CA GLN A 5 4.92 -14.24 -24.45
C GLN A 5 5.21 -12.74 -24.38
N ALA A 6 4.29 -11.89 -24.87
CA ALA A 6 4.43 -10.44 -24.77
C ALA A 6 4.40 -9.95 -23.31
N LEU A 7 3.62 -10.60 -22.44
CA LEU A 7 3.60 -10.33 -21.00
C LEU A 7 4.94 -10.73 -20.35
N ILE A 8 5.44 -11.92 -20.64
CA ILE A 8 6.74 -12.42 -20.14
C ILE A 8 7.87 -11.49 -20.60
N ASP A 9 7.86 -11.06 -21.86
CA ASP A 9 8.88 -10.19 -22.41
C ASP A 9 8.85 -8.79 -21.76
N ARG A 10 7.66 -8.25 -21.44
CA ARG A 10 7.51 -6.98 -20.70
C ARG A 10 8.07 -7.08 -19.27
N HIS A 11 7.76 -8.15 -18.55
CA HIS A 11 8.29 -8.39 -17.20
C HIS A 11 9.81 -8.63 -17.23
N THR A 12 10.31 -9.36 -18.22
CA THR A 12 11.75 -9.62 -18.37
C THR A 12 12.54 -8.36 -18.73
N LEU A 13 11.97 -7.44 -19.51
CA LEU A 13 12.59 -6.15 -19.84
C LEU A 13 12.63 -5.20 -18.64
N ALA A 14 11.58 -5.17 -17.80
CA ALA A 14 11.59 -4.41 -16.55
C ALA A 14 12.64 -4.94 -15.56
N ALA A 15 12.77 -6.26 -15.45
CA ALA A 15 13.77 -6.92 -14.59
C ALA A 15 15.23 -6.73 -15.05
N ARG A 16 15.46 -6.30 -16.31
CA ARG A 16 16.80 -6.11 -16.90
C ARG A 16 17.38 -4.71 -16.71
N ARG A 17 16.64 -3.77 -16.11
CA ARG A 17 17.25 -2.47 -15.78
C ARG A 17 18.31 -2.66 -14.70
N PRO A 18 19.54 -2.14 -14.90
CA PRO A 18 20.58 -2.22 -13.89
C PRO A 18 20.06 -1.56 -12.61
N GLN A 19 19.99 -2.31 -11.52
CA GLN A 19 19.83 -1.73 -10.21
C GLN A 19 21.06 -0.87 -9.90
N PRO A 20 20.92 0.29 -9.24
CA PRO A 20 22.05 1.08 -8.82
C PRO A 20 23.03 0.23 -8.01
N ALA A 21 24.32 0.38 -8.23
CA ALA A 21 25.36 -0.34 -7.49
C ALA A 21 25.33 -0.04 -5.97
N THR A 22 24.75 1.10 -5.61
CA THR A 22 24.47 1.52 -4.22
C THR A 22 22.95 1.66 -4.06
N PRO A 23 22.35 1.15 -2.96
CA PRO A 23 20.95 1.36 -2.70
C PRO A 23 20.60 2.86 -2.72
N ARG A 24 19.61 3.21 -3.52
CA ARG A 24 19.06 4.56 -3.63
C ARG A 24 17.75 4.65 -2.84
N VAL A 25 17.28 5.86 -2.56
CA VAL A 25 15.99 6.11 -1.91
C VAL A 25 14.87 5.52 -2.78
N ASP A 26 14.18 4.52 -2.25
CA ASP A 26 13.00 3.91 -2.88
C ASP A 26 11.74 4.65 -2.40
N MET A 27 11.10 5.36 -3.34
CA MET A 27 9.93 6.18 -3.03
C MET A 27 8.65 5.38 -2.83
N TYR A 28 8.62 4.15 -3.31
CA TYR A 28 7.41 3.33 -3.41
C TYR A 28 7.40 2.12 -2.46
N GLY A 29 8.54 1.47 -2.26
CA GLY A 29 8.61 0.16 -1.65
C GLY A 29 7.84 -0.01 -0.33
N PRO A 30 8.00 0.85 0.67
CA PRO A 30 7.29 0.72 1.95
C PRO A 30 5.77 0.84 1.83
N ILE A 31 5.27 1.86 1.09
CA ILE A 31 3.82 2.07 0.93
C ILE A 31 3.19 0.99 0.04
N HIS A 32 3.87 0.55 -1.00
CA HIS A 32 3.38 -0.54 -1.85
C HIS A 32 3.30 -1.88 -1.11
N LYS A 33 4.20 -2.14 -0.16
CA LYS A 33 4.07 -3.30 0.74
C LYS A 33 2.81 -3.21 1.61
N ALA A 34 2.50 -2.01 2.11
CA ALA A 34 1.27 -1.77 2.87
C ALA A 34 0.03 -2.03 2.01
N LEU A 35 -0.02 -1.46 0.81
CA LEU A 35 -1.14 -1.62 -0.11
C LEU A 35 -1.33 -3.08 -0.54
N ARG A 36 -0.25 -3.78 -0.90
CA ARG A 36 -0.33 -5.21 -1.23
C ARG A 36 -0.88 -6.04 -0.08
N HIS A 37 -0.45 -5.76 1.15
CA HIS A 37 -0.99 -6.42 2.34
C HIS A 37 -2.47 -6.11 2.53
N PHE A 38 -2.86 -4.85 2.46
CA PHE A 38 -4.25 -4.42 2.62
C PHE A 38 -5.16 -5.00 1.53
N MET A 39 -4.75 -4.95 0.27
CA MET A 39 -5.46 -5.52 -0.87
C MET A 39 -5.67 -7.03 -0.74
N THR A 40 -4.63 -7.78 -0.39
CA THR A 40 -4.72 -9.24 -0.26
C THR A 40 -5.59 -9.67 0.92
N ASP A 41 -5.49 -8.99 2.06
CA ASP A 41 -6.34 -9.27 3.22
C ASP A 41 -7.81 -8.95 2.91
N THR A 42 -8.07 -7.81 2.26
CA THR A 42 -9.43 -7.42 1.87
C THR A 42 -10.02 -8.36 0.83
N LEU A 43 -9.25 -8.75 -0.19
CA LEU A 43 -9.67 -9.73 -1.20
C LEU A 43 -10.05 -11.06 -0.54
N HIS A 44 -9.21 -11.55 0.37
CA HIS A 44 -9.49 -12.78 1.12
C HIS A 44 -10.77 -12.63 1.96
N ARG A 45 -10.98 -11.50 2.61
CA ARG A 45 -12.16 -11.22 3.43
C ARG A 45 -13.44 -11.15 2.58
N VAL A 46 -13.42 -10.42 1.47
CA VAL A 46 -14.57 -10.35 0.54
C VAL A 46 -14.90 -11.71 -0.04
N GLY A 47 -13.88 -12.53 -0.37
CA GLY A 47 -14.08 -13.88 -0.92
C GLY A 47 -14.76 -14.87 0.00
N ARG A 48 -14.77 -14.63 1.33
CA ARG A 48 -15.36 -15.52 2.35
C ARG A 48 -16.49 -14.88 3.16
N VAL A 49 -16.99 -13.71 2.73
CA VAL A 49 -18.03 -12.98 3.48
C VAL A 49 -19.31 -13.80 3.63
N ASP A 50 -19.81 -13.89 4.86
CA ASP A 50 -21.17 -14.41 5.09
C ASP A 50 -22.18 -13.30 4.82
N VAL A 51 -22.79 -13.35 3.65
CA VAL A 51 -23.80 -12.36 3.22
C VAL A 51 -25.12 -12.44 3.98
N PHE A 52 -25.31 -13.47 4.82
CA PHE A 52 -26.49 -13.63 5.68
C PHE A 52 -26.19 -13.20 7.12
N ASP A 53 -24.94 -12.98 7.49
CA ASP A 53 -24.53 -12.33 8.74
C ASP A 53 -24.36 -10.83 8.48
N ALA A 54 -25.23 -10.02 9.07
CA ALA A 54 -25.21 -8.57 8.89
C ALA A 54 -23.94 -7.91 9.43
N ASP A 55 -23.39 -8.41 10.54
CA ASP A 55 -22.20 -7.88 11.15
C ASP A 55 -20.94 -8.25 10.35
N ASP A 56 -20.85 -9.47 9.82
CA ASP A 56 -19.74 -9.87 8.96
C ASP A 56 -19.74 -9.11 7.66
N MET A 57 -20.92 -8.94 7.04
CA MET A 57 -21.08 -8.13 5.84
C MET A 57 -20.69 -6.66 6.10
N ALA A 58 -21.14 -6.06 7.21
CA ALA A 58 -20.81 -4.69 7.54
C ALA A 58 -19.30 -4.48 7.75
N ARG A 59 -18.65 -5.37 8.51
CA ARG A 59 -17.18 -5.34 8.72
C ARG A 59 -16.41 -5.52 7.42
N THR A 60 -16.84 -6.44 6.57
CA THR A 60 -16.17 -6.73 5.29
C THR A 60 -16.28 -5.58 4.32
N LEU A 61 -17.48 -5.04 4.13
CA LEU A 61 -17.69 -3.88 3.25
C LEU A 61 -17.05 -2.60 3.83
N GLY A 62 -17.01 -2.45 5.16
CA GLY A 62 -16.27 -1.34 5.79
C GLY A 62 -14.76 -1.41 5.54
N GLN A 63 -14.17 -2.60 5.54
CA GLN A 63 -12.76 -2.75 5.20
C GLN A 63 -12.50 -2.50 3.70
N LEU A 64 -13.39 -2.92 2.82
CA LEU A 64 -13.30 -2.62 1.38
C LEU A 64 -13.34 -1.11 1.14
N GLU A 65 -14.28 -0.39 1.73
CA GLU A 65 -14.34 1.08 1.61
C GLU A 65 -13.05 1.75 2.08
N ALA A 66 -12.51 1.33 3.23
CA ALA A 66 -11.25 1.85 3.76
C ALA A 66 -10.06 1.56 2.83
N LEU A 67 -10.02 0.41 2.16
CA LEU A 67 -9.03 0.10 1.14
C LEU A 67 -9.16 1.03 -0.07
N LEU A 68 -10.37 1.23 -0.56
CA LEU A 68 -10.63 2.08 -1.73
C LEU A 68 -10.29 3.55 -1.44
N ASP A 69 -10.58 4.04 -0.22
CA ASP A 69 -10.15 5.37 0.23
C ASP A 69 -8.62 5.50 0.25
N GLU A 70 -7.92 4.50 0.80
CA GLU A 70 -6.45 4.50 0.83
C GLU A 70 -5.85 4.50 -0.58
N CYS A 71 -6.40 3.71 -1.50
CA CYS A 71 -5.98 3.72 -2.91
C CYS A 71 -6.16 5.11 -3.54
N LEU A 72 -7.30 5.76 -3.34
CA LEU A 72 -7.54 7.12 -3.86
C LEU A 72 -6.54 8.13 -3.33
N HIS A 73 -6.28 8.10 -2.02
CA HIS A 73 -5.31 9.00 -1.39
C HIS A 73 -3.89 8.76 -1.91
N HIS A 74 -3.52 7.49 -2.09
CA HIS A 74 -2.23 7.11 -2.64
C HIS A 74 -2.04 7.65 -4.07
N LEU A 75 -2.96 7.35 -4.98
CA LEU A 75 -2.95 7.86 -6.36
C LEU A 75 -2.89 9.40 -6.41
N GLY A 76 -3.68 10.07 -5.55
CA GLY A 76 -3.69 11.52 -5.47
C GLY A 76 -2.33 12.10 -5.08
N ARG A 77 -1.64 11.49 -4.10
CA ARG A 77 -0.31 11.93 -3.67
C ARG A 77 0.77 11.65 -4.70
N GLU A 78 0.70 10.53 -5.39
CA GLU A 78 1.63 10.25 -6.47
C GLU A 78 1.49 11.27 -7.60
N ASN A 79 0.26 11.60 -8.00
CA ASN A 79 0.02 12.65 -8.99
C ASN A 79 0.56 14.00 -8.55
N GLU A 80 0.32 14.38 -7.30
CA GLU A 80 0.71 15.69 -6.77
C GLU A 80 2.23 15.82 -6.56
N PHE A 81 2.87 14.82 -5.96
CA PHE A 81 4.27 14.91 -5.54
C PHE A 81 5.22 14.22 -6.53
N VAL A 82 4.96 12.96 -6.86
CA VAL A 82 5.91 12.12 -7.60
C VAL A 82 5.86 12.41 -9.08
N HIS A 83 4.67 12.37 -9.70
CA HIS A 83 4.51 12.67 -11.11
C HIS A 83 4.92 14.11 -11.44
N THR A 84 4.60 15.06 -10.57
CA THR A 84 5.04 16.45 -10.72
C THR A 84 6.57 16.57 -10.75
N MET A 85 7.29 15.84 -9.89
CA MET A 85 8.76 15.79 -9.95
C MET A 85 9.26 15.15 -11.24
N MET A 86 8.67 14.02 -11.64
CA MET A 86 9.09 13.33 -12.87
C MET A 86 8.92 14.24 -14.09
N GLU A 87 7.76 14.86 -14.25
CA GLU A 87 7.44 15.75 -15.38
C GLU A 87 8.34 16.99 -15.43
N ALA A 88 8.78 17.51 -14.28
CA ALA A 88 9.66 18.67 -14.21
C ALA A 88 11.03 18.45 -14.86
N ARG A 89 11.55 17.21 -14.89
CA ARG A 89 12.87 16.88 -15.46
C ARG A 89 12.83 15.89 -16.61
N GLN A 90 11.76 15.13 -16.75
CA GLN A 90 11.53 14.22 -17.86
C GLN A 90 10.06 14.34 -18.33
N PRO A 91 9.76 15.26 -19.25
CA PRO A 91 8.42 15.40 -19.80
C PRO A 91 7.87 14.08 -20.32
N ARG A 92 6.64 13.74 -19.94
CA ARG A 92 5.96 12.47 -20.21
C ARG A 92 6.57 11.26 -19.50
N GLY A 93 7.43 11.47 -18.51
CA GLY A 93 8.04 10.40 -17.72
C GLY A 93 7.02 9.59 -16.93
N SER A 94 5.94 10.22 -16.47
CA SER A 94 4.84 9.59 -15.71
C SER A 94 3.62 9.21 -16.54
N SER A 95 3.60 9.48 -17.87
CA SER A 95 2.37 9.36 -18.69
C SER A 95 1.66 8.02 -18.54
N ARG A 96 2.40 6.91 -18.52
CA ARG A 96 1.82 5.57 -18.41
C ARG A 96 1.11 5.38 -17.06
N THR A 97 1.78 5.71 -15.96
CA THR A 97 1.18 5.56 -14.62
C THR A 97 0.05 6.54 -14.40
N ALA A 98 0.10 7.73 -15.00
CA ALA A 98 -1.01 8.68 -15.00
C ALA A 98 -2.24 8.14 -15.75
N ASP A 99 -2.06 7.44 -16.87
CA ASP A 99 -3.14 6.78 -17.58
C ASP A 99 -3.72 5.60 -16.76
N ASP A 100 -2.85 4.76 -16.17
CA ASP A 100 -3.27 3.67 -15.28
C ASP A 100 -4.09 4.20 -14.08
N HIS A 101 -3.76 5.40 -13.55
CA HIS A 101 -4.52 6.04 -12.46
C HIS A 101 -5.96 6.38 -12.86
N LEU A 102 -6.21 6.78 -14.11
CA LEU A 102 -7.58 7.04 -14.60
C LEU A 102 -8.41 5.76 -14.57
N ASP A 103 -7.85 4.65 -15.04
CA ASP A 103 -8.51 3.33 -15.01
C ASP A 103 -8.79 2.89 -13.56
N HIS A 104 -7.85 3.16 -12.65
CA HIS A 104 -8.04 2.85 -11.22
C HIS A 104 -9.15 3.68 -10.58
N TYR A 105 -9.30 4.97 -10.89
CA TYR A 105 -10.43 5.78 -10.40
C TYR A 105 -11.77 5.21 -10.83
N GLU A 106 -11.92 4.83 -12.12
CA GLU A 106 -13.14 4.21 -12.63
C GLU A 106 -13.44 2.87 -11.93
N SER A 107 -12.41 2.04 -11.73
CA SER A 107 -12.56 0.75 -11.03
C SER A 107 -12.95 0.92 -9.56
N ILE A 108 -12.40 1.92 -8.86
CA ILE A 108 -12.76 2.25 -7.48
C ILE A 108 -14.23 2.66 -7.38
N ASP A 109 -14.72 3.52 -8.29
CA ASP A 109 -16.10 3.95 -8.30
C ASP A 109 -17.06 2.78 -8.58
N ALA A 110 -16.69 1.89 -9.50
CA ALA A 110 -17.47 0.70 -9.82
C ALA A 110 -17.52 -0.29 -8.63
N LEU A 111 -16.40 -0.51 -7.93
CA LEU A 111 -16.35 -1.36 -6.74
C LEU A 111 -17.20 -0.79 -5.59
N ARG A 112 -17.20 0.53 -5.39
CA ARG A 112 -18.10 1.21 -4.43
C ARG A 112 -19.56 1.01 -4.77
N ALA A 113 -19.92 1.14 -6.04
CA ALA A 113 -21.29 0.91 -6.50
C ALA A 113 -21.73 -0.55 -6.26
N GLU A 114 -20.86 -1.53 -6.50
CA GLU A 114 -21.14 -2.94 -6.22
C GLU A 114 -21.26 -3.23 -4.72
N ALA A 115 -20.40 -2.64 -3.88
CA ALA A 115 -20.51 -2.75 -2.43
C ALA A 115 -21.81 -2.16 -1.89
N ALA A 116 -22.23 -1.01 -2.41
CA ALA A 116 -23.51 -0.39 -2.09
C ALA A 116 -24.70 -1.27 -2.54
N ALA A 117 -24.62 -1.84 -3.74
CA ALA A 117 -25.63 -2.77 -4.26
C ALA A 117 -25.73 -4.02 -3.37
N LEU A 118 -24.62 -4.60 -2.92
CA LEU A 118 -24.62 -5.74 -2.01
C LEU A 118 -25.29 -5.39 -0.66
N ARG A 119 -24.99 -4.22 -0.13
CA ARG A 119 -25.58 -3.74 1.14
C ARG A 119 -27.10 -3.59 1.07
N ALA A 120 -27.62 -3.13 -0.08
CA ALA A 120 -29.04 -2.89 -0.31
C ALA A 120 -29.82 -4.13 -0.81
N ALA A 121 -29.13 -5.19 -1.23
CA ALA A 121 -29.75 -6.32 -1.92
C ALA A 121 -30.66 -7.18 -1.02
N PRO A 122 -31.78 -7.69 -1.54
CA PRO A 122 -32.53 -8.73 -0.86
C PRO A 122 -31.71 -10.01 -0.73
N ALA A 123 -31.98 -10.81 0.31
CA ALA A 123 -31.19 -11.99 0.65
C ALA A 123 -30.98 -12.97 -0.53
N ALA A 124 -31.97 -13.14 -1.38
CA ALA A 124 -31.90 -14.04 -2.54
C ALA A 124 -30.85 -13.64 -3.59
N GLU A 125 -30.46 -12.36 -3.65
CA GLU A 125 -29.54 -11.83 -4.67
C GLU A 125 -28.11 -11.66 -4.14
N ARG A 126 -27.92 -11.64 -2.81
CA ARG A 126 -26.64 -11.28 -2.18
C ARG A 126 -25.46 -12.14 -2.61
N LEU A 127 -25.65 -13.46 -2.73
CA LEU A 127 -24.56 -14.37 -3.15
C LEU A 127 -24.06 -14.05 -4.56
N ALA A 128 -24.95 -13.76 -5.49
CA ALA A 128 -24.56 -13.42 -6.86
C ALA A 128 -23.82 -12.08 -6.94
N ILE A 129 -24.28 -11.09 -6.17
CA ILE A 129 -23.64 -9.77 -6.11
C ILE A 129 -22.28 -9.87 -5.43
N ALA A 130 -22.17 -10.60 -4.31
CA ALA A 130 -20.90 -10.81 -3.60
C ALA A 130 -19.87 -11.51 -4.48
N LEU A 131 -20.26 -12.52 -5.26
CA LEU A 131 -19.36 -13.19 -6.20
C LEU A 131 -18.87 -12.25 -7.32
N ARG A 132 -19.73 -11.38 -7.82
CA ARG A 132 -19.33 -10.37 -8.82
C ARG A 132 -18.36 -9.37 -8.21
N LEU A 133 -18.65 -8.82 -7.04
CA LEU A 133 -17.77 -7.93 -6.29
C LEU A 133 -16.40 -8.57 -6.03
N TYR A 134 -16.36 -9.83 -5.58
CA TYR A 134 -15.12 -10.57 -5.36
C TYR A 134 -14.27 -10.65 -6.64
N ARG A 135 -14.90 -11.00 -7.78
CA ARG A 135 -14.18 -11.14 -9.06
C ARG A 135 -13.66 -9.80 -9.58
N HIS A 136 -14.42 -8.74 -9.41
CA HIS A 136 -14.01 -7.39 -9.78
C HIS A 136 -12.86 -6.92 -8.89
N LEU A 137 -12.97 -7.09 -7.58
CA LEU A 137 -11.88 -6.78 -6.66
C LEU A 137 -10.61 -7.59 -6.95
N ALA A 138 -10.73 -8.86 -7.35
CA ALA A 138 -9.58 -9.69 -7.71
C ALA A 138 -8.85 -9.13 -8.95
N LEU A 139 -9.61 -8.64 -9.95
CA LEU A 139 -9.03 -7.99 -11.13
C LEU A 139 -8.34 -6.67 -10.75
N PHE A 140 -9.02 -5.81 -10.00
CA PHE A 140 -8.47 -4.57 -9.48
C PHE A 140 -7.13 -4.77 -8.72
N VAL A 141 -7.07 -5.78 -7.84
CA VAL A 141 -5.83 -6.13 -7.12
C VAL A 141 -4.72 -6.57 -8.07
N ALA A 142 -5.04 -7.37 -9.09
CA ALA A 142 -4.05 -7.82 -10.07
C ALA A 142 -3.47 -6.66 -10.89
N GLU A 143 -4.32 -5.73 -11.32
CA GLU A 143 -3.92 -4.53 -12.09
C GLU A 143 -3.07 -3.60 -11.22
N ASN A 144 -3.46 -3.36 -9.98
CA ASN A 144 -2.67 -2.58 -9.03
C ASN A 144 -1.28 -3.20 -8.77
N PHE A 145 -1.16 -4.54 -8.70
CA PHE A 145 0.15 -5.18 -8.52
C PHE A 145 1.06 -4.96 -9.73
N GLN A 146 0.51 -4.95 -10.94
CA GLN A 146 1.28 -4.66 -12.16
C GLN A 146 1.68 -3.18 -12.22
N HIS A 147 0.78 -2.28 -11.87
CA HIS A 147 0.99 -0.86 -11.79
C HIS A 147 2.12 -0.53 -10.79
N MET A 148 1.99 -0.94 -9.54
CA MET A 148 3.01 -0.76 -8.50
C MET A 148 4.37 -1.34 -8.91
N HIS A 149 4.40 -2.49 -9.59
CA HIS A 149 5.66 -3.04 -10.09
C HIS A 149 6.31 -2.13 -11.15
N PHE A 150 5.52 -1.51 -12.02
CA PHE A 150 6.04 -0.57 -13.01
C PHE A 150 6.62 0.68 -12.31
N GLU A 151 5.99 1.19 -11.30
CA GLU A 151 6.46 2.34 -10.53
C GLU A 151 7.76 2.04 -9.78
N GLU A 152 7.81 0.93 -9.06
CA GLU A 152 9.00 0.48 -8.34
C GLU A 152 10.22 0.30 -9.27
N THR A 153 10.02 -0.05 -10.54
CA THR A 153 11.09 -0.34 -11.48
C THR A 153 11.36 0.80 -12.46
N HIS A 154 10.32 1.40 -13.03
CA HIS A 154 10.46 2.45 -14.04
C HIS A 154 10.52 3.84 -13.41
N ASN A 155 9.53 4.21 -12.60
CA ASN A 155 9.44 5.54 -12.04
C ASN A 155 10.59 5.83 -11.07
N ASN A 156 10.95 4.87 -10.20
CA ASN A 156 12.17 4.97 -9.40
C ASN A 156 13.41 5.19 -10.29
N GLY A 157 13.51 4.48 -11.41
CA GLY A 157 14.60 4.65 -12.36
C GLY A 157 14.67 6.06 -12.96
N VAL A 158 13.53 6.66 -13.28
CA VAL A 158 13.44 8.06 -13.73
C VAL A 158 13.87 9.01 -12.63
N LEU A 159 13.35 8.83 -11.42
CA LEU A 159 13.70 9.65 -10.26
C LEU A 159 15.20 9.58 -9.96
N TRP A 160 15.79 8.41 -9.94
CA TRP A 160 17.23 8.22 -9.67
C TRP A 160 18.14 8.79 -10.76
N ALA A 161 17.68 8.83 -12.00
CA ALA A 161 18.44 9.45 -13.11
C ALA A 161 18.52 10.98 -13.00
N HIS A 162 17.54 11.60 -12.38
CA HIS A 162 17.36 13.06 -12.40
C HIS A 162 17.50 13.75 -11.04
N TYR A 163 17.42 13.02 -9.93
CA TYR A 163 17.39 13.57 -8.58
C TYR A 163 18.42 12.91 -7.67
N SER A 164 19.00 13.70 -6.78
CA SER A 164 19.79 13.21 -5.65
C SER A 164 18.88 12.62 -4.56
N ASP A 165 19.43 11.76 -3.72
CA ASP A 165 18.70 11.21 -2.56
C ASP A 165 18.23 12.32 -1.59
N ALA A 166 18.99 13.41 -1.45
CA ALA A 166 18.58 14.55 -0.64
C ALA A 166 17.32 15.25 -1.20
N GLU A 167 17.21 15.41 -2.52
CA GLU A 167 16.01 15.97 -3.15
C GLU A 167 14.81 15.02 -3.01
N LEU A 168 15.04 13.70 -3.11
CA LEU A 168 13.99 12.69 -2.91
C LEU A 168 13.49 12.69 -1.47
N PHE A 169 14.38 12.73 -0.47
CA PHE A 169 13.99 12.86 0.94
C PHE A 169 13.22 14.15 1.20
N ALA A 170 13.65 15.28 0.65
CA ALA A 170 12.95 16.55 0.82
C ALA A 170 11.54 16.54 0.22
N MET A 171 11.32 15.82 -0.88
CA MET A 171 9.98 15.62 -1.44
C MET A 171 9.15 14.69 -0.55
N HIS A 172 9.73 13.56 -0.12
CA HIS A 172 9.08 12.61 0.77
C HIS A 172 8.63 13.26 2.09
N ASP A 173 9.47 14.10 2.70
CA ASP A 173 9.10 14.83 3.92
C ASP A 173 7.91 15.78 3.68
N ARG A 174 7.83 16.45 2.52
CA ARG A 174 6.65 17.27 2.16
C ARG A 174 5.40 16.42 1.95
N LEU A 175 5.53 15.27 1.29
CA LEU A 175 4.43 14.32 1.12
C LEU A 175 3.92 13.85 2.48
N LEU A 176 4.80 13.41 3.38
CA LEU A 176 4.41 12.97 4.73
C LEU A 176 3.73 14.09 5.52
N ALA A 177 4.19 15.33 5.40
CA ALA A 177 3.59 16.49 6.06
C ALA A 177 2.18 16.83 5.52
N SER A 178 1.82 16.38 4.33
CA SER A 178 0.48 16.54 3.75
C SER A 178 -0.54 15.52 4.27
N ILE A 179 -0.07 14.42 4.89
CA ILE A 179 -0.95 13.34 5.35
C ILE A 179 -1.57 13.71 6.70
N PRO A 180 -2.91 13.71 6.84
CA PRO A 180 -3.56 13.91 8.12
C PRO A 180 -3.13 12.88 9.16
N PRO A 181 -2.97 13.25 10.45
CA PRO A 181 -2.48 12.31 11.48
C PRO A 181 -3.32 11.02 11.60
N ALA A 182 -4.63 11.11 11.50
CA ALA A 182 -5.52 9.94 11.58
C ALA A 182 -5.27 8.96 10.41
N GLU A 183 -5.04 9.48 9.22
CA GLU A 183 -4.72 8.67 8.04
C GLU A 183 -3.34 8.03 8.16
N ASN A 184 -2.35 8.77 8.65
CA ASN A 184 -1.00 8.24 8.91
C ASN A 184 -1.03 7.03 9.87
N LEU A 185 -1.91 7.05 10.88
CA LEU A 185 -2.12 5.90 11.76
C LEU A 185 -2.72 4.70 11.02
N GLN A 186 -3.65 4.91 10.09
CA GLN A 186 -4.22 3.83 9.27
C GLN A 186 -3.15 3.25 8.32
N ILE A 187 -2.35 4.09 7.69
CA ILE A 187 -1.21 3.66 6.88
C ILE A 187 -0.24 2.82 7.72
N ALA A 188 0.14 3.29 8.90
CA ALA A 188 1.05 2.58 9.80
C ALA A 188 0.55 1.18 10.20
N ARG A 189 -0.77 1.03 10.40
CA ARG A 189 -1.43 -0.25 10.70
C ARG A 189 -1.17 -1.31 9.64
N TRP A 190 -1.22 -0.94 8.37
CA TRP A 190 -1.02 -1.85 7.25
C TRP A 190 0.44 -1.96 6.83
N MET A 191 1.19 -0.86 6.93
CA MET A 191 2.58 -0.80 6.52
C MET A 191 3.49 -1.60 7.45
N VAL A 192 3.46 -1.33 8.74
CA VAL A 192 4.45 -1.88 9.66
C VAL A 192 4.44 -3.41 9.72
N PRO A 193 3.31 -4.12 9.73
CA PRO A 193 3.29 -5.58 9.62
C PRO A 193 3.83 -6.11 8.28
N ALA A 194 3.65 -5.37 7.20
CA ALA A 194 4.08 -5.76 5.85
C ALA A 194 5.60 -5.61 5.61
N LEU A 195 6.29 -4.84 6.44
CA LEU A 195 7.72 -4.57 6.30
C LEU A 195 8.59 -5.70 6.88
N SER A 196 9.79 -5.89 6.31
CA SER A 196 10.83 -6.70 6.91
C SER A 196 11.27 -6.13 8.26
N PRO A 197 11.90 -6.92 9.16
CA PRO A 197 12.36 -6.41 10.45
C PRO A 197 13.29 -5.20 10.36
N THR A 198 14.08 -5.11 9.31
CA THR A 198 15.00 -3.98 9.11
C THR A 198 14.26 -2.73 8.65
N GLU A 199 13.40 -2.84 7.62
CA GLU A 199 12.57 -1.73 7.13
C GLU A 199 11.63 -1.23 8.22
N ARG A 200 11.01 -2.14 8.98
CA ARG A 200 10.16 -1.81 10.13
C ARG A 200 10.89 -0.95 11.16
N ALA A 201 12.12 -1.33 11.50
CA ALA A 201 12.92 -0.57 12.45
C ALA A 201 13.35 0.80 11.89
N MET A 202 13.56 0.92 10.58
CA MET A 202 13.87 2.19 9.94
C MET A 202 12.64 3.12 9.94
N VAL A 203 11.49 2.64 9.50
CA VAL A 203 10.26 3.45 9.41
C VAL A 203 9.76 3.88 10.80
N VAL A 204 9.68 2.95 11.75
CA VAL A 204 9.21 3.28 13.11
C VAL A 204 10.25 4.08 13.88
N GLY A 205 11.54 3.88 13.60
CA GLY A 205 12.63 4.68 14.17
C GLY A 205 12.64 6.11 13.66
N ASP A 206 12.38 6.33 12.39
CA ASP A 206 12.20 7.68 11.83
C ASP A 206 10.98 8.38 12.45
N MET A 207 9.87 7.67 12.60
CA MET A 207 8.68 8.17 13.30
C MET A 207 8.99 8.52 14.77
N GLN A 208 9.74 7.67 15.50
CA GLN A 208 10.17 7.94 16.86
C GLN A 208 11.02 9.22 16.97
N ALA A 209 11.88 9.45 16.00
CA ALA A 209 12.80 10.59 15.99
C ALA A 209 12.12 11.92 15.62
N LYS A 210 11.11 11.89 14.74
CA LYS A 210 10.53 13.10 14.13
C LYS A 210 9.13 13.45 14.64
N ALA A 211 8.33 12.44 15.03
CA ALA A 211 6.94 12.67 15.39
C ALA A 211 6.78 13.16 16.84
N PRO A 212 5.72 13.95 17.14
CA PRO A 212 5.36 14.27 18.52
C PRO A 212 5.11 13.00 19.35
N ALA A 213 5.58 12.99 20.62
CA ALA A 213 5.47 11.82 21.48
C ALA A 213 4.05 11.23 21.59
N PRO A 214 2.94 12.03 21.71
CA PRO A 214 1.60 11.48 21.73
C PRO A 214 1.22 10.74 20.43
N PHE A 215 1.65 11.25 19.27
CA PHE A 215 1.40 10.58 17.99
C PHE A 215 2.17 9.26 17.89
N PHE A 216 3.44 9.24 18.31
CA PHE A 216 4.24 8.03 18.31
C PHE A 216 3.63 6.94 19.21
N GLN A 217 3.12 7.30 20.40
CA GLN A 217 2.43 6.36 21.27
C GLN A 217 1.16 5.81 20.61
N ALA A 218 0.32 6.66 20.03
CA ALA A 218 -0.86 6.23 19.28
C ALA A 218 -0.49 5.28 18.12
N ALA A 219 0.61 5.55 17.41
CA ALA A 219 1.10 4.68 16.36
C ALA A 219 1.49 3.29 16.90
N LEU A 220 2.21 3.23 18.04
CA LEU A 220 2.55 1.95 18.66
C LEU A 220 1.32 1.15 19.09
N GLU A 221 0.28 1.82 19.63
CA GLU A 221 -0.99 1.18 20.00
C GLU A 221 -1.71 0.58 18.79
N VAL A 222 -1.69 1.27 17.66
CA VAL A 222 -2.30 0.80 16.39
C VAL A 222 -1.50 -0.34 15.78
N ILE A 223 -0.17 -0.29 15.83
CA ILE A 223 0.73 -1.27 15.21
C ILE A 223 0.81 -2.57 16.02
N ARG A 224 0.87 -2.48 17.35
CA ARG A 224 1.14 -3.62 18.24
C ARG A 224 0.21 -4.82 18.02
N PRO A 225 -1.12 -4.66 17.87
CA PRO A 225 -2.04 -5.79 17.65
C PRO A 225 -1.81 -6.57 16.34
N HIS A 226 -1.08 -6.01 15.40
CA HIS A 226 -0.83 -6.58 14.07
C HIS A 226 0.57 -7.20 13.95
N LEU A 227 1.36 -7.20 15.02
CA LEU A 227 2.66 -7.88 15.11
C LEU A 227 2.57 -9.05 16.08
N ASP A 228 3.08 -10.22 15.68
CA ASP A 228 3.33 -11.27 16.64
C ASP A 228 4.40 -10.84 17.66
N ASP A 229 4.50 -11.58 18.76
CA ASP A 229 5.40 -11.24 19.86
C ASP A 229 6.89 -11.25 19.44
N THR A 230 7.27 -12.13 18.52
CA THR A 230 8.64 -12.18 17.97
C THR A 230 8.95 -10.93 17.14
N ALA A 231 8.05 -10.53 16.25
CA ALA A 231 8.20 -9.33 15.44
C ALA A 231 8.22 -8.06 16.30
N TRP A 232 7.32 -7.99 17.30
CA TRP A 232 7.31 -6.88 18.25
C TRP A 232 8.62 -6.79 19.03
N ASN A 233 9.12 -7.88 19.60
CA ASN A 233 10.34 -7.86 20.39
C ASN A 233 11.58 -7.48 19.58
N LYS A 234 11.64 -7.91 18.31
CA LYS A 234 12.71 -7.46 17.39
C LYS A 234 12.67 -5.95 17.17
N LEU A 235 11.47 -5.38 16.98
CA LEU A 235 11.28 -3.94 16.83
C LEU A 235 11.61 -3.21 18.13
N ALA A 236 11.01 -3.62 19.25
CA ALA A 236 11.17 -3.02 20.56
C ALA A 236 12.65 -2.96 20.98
N ARG A 237 13.40 -4.05 20.78
CA ARG A 237 14.84 -4.10 21.07
C ARG A 237 15.62 -3.06 20.27
N ARG A 238 15.32 -2.90 18.98
CA ARG A 238 16.02 -1.93 18.13
C ARG A 238 15.72 -0.48 18.49
N LEU A 239 14.54 -0.22 19.03
CA LEU A 239 14.05 1.13 19.36
C LEU A 239 14.15 1.46 20.87
N GLY A 240 14.67 0.54 21.70
CA GLY A 240 14.71 0.72 23.16
C GLY A 240 13.33 0.76 23.82
N LEU A 241 12.34 0.10 23.23
CA LEU A 241 10.97 0.01 23.74
C LEU A 241 10.81 -1.19 24.68
N PRO A 242 9.76 -1.21 25.56
CA PRO A 242 9.47 -2.37 26.40
C PRO A 242 9.20 -3.61 25.56
N GLN A 243 9.84 -4.71 25.93
CA GLN A 243 9.67 -6.03 25.32
C GLN A 243 8.57 -6.82 26.06
N GLN A 244 8.00 -7.82 25.37
CA GLN A 244 7.06 -8.75 25.99
C GLN A 244 7.83 -9.69 26.94
N PRO A 245 7.45 -9.79 28.24
CA PRO A 245 8.12 -10.70 29.17
C PRO A 245 7.99 -12.17 28.74
N GLY A 246 9.04 -12.97 28.98
CA GLY A 246 9.00 -14.43 28.82
C GLY A 246 9.32 -14.97 27.44
N LEU A 247 9.61 -14.12 26.44
CA LEU A 247 10.14 -14.57 25.16
C LEU A 247 11.67 -14.72 25.27
N VAL A 248 12.14 -15.96 25.15
CA VAL A 248 13.57 -16.28 25.13
C VAL A 248 14.12 -15.89 23.75
N ASP A 249 15.27 -15.21 23.73
CA ASP A 249 16.01 -14.94 22.52
C ASP A 249 16.56 -16.24 21.94
N TYR A 250 15.90 -16.79 20.94
CA TYR A 250 16.55 -17.74 20.06
C TYR A 250 17.40 -16.92 19.07
N ILE A 251 18.71 -17.06 19.25
CA ILE A 251 19.74 -16.49 18.36
C ILE A 251 19.72 -17.25 17.05
#